data_42d5cead5a2acc8805bd4431da1e93cc
#
_entry.id   42d5cead5a2acc8805bd4431da1e93cc
#
_cell.length_a   1.000
_cell.length_b   1.000
_cell.length_c   1.000
_cell.angle_alpha   90.00
_cell.angle_beta   90.00
_cell.angle_gamma   90.00
#
_symmetry.space_group_name_H-M   'P 1'
#
loop_
_entity.id
_entity.type
_entity.pdbx_description
1 polymer ?
#
loop_
_entity_poly.entity_id
_entity_poly.type
_entity_poly.pdbx_seq_one_letter_code
_entity_poly.pdbx_strand_id
1 'polypeptide(L)'
;MVYPVCNHNGRISIGDYCYVGNNSYIWSAKNIAIGDRVLISHNCNIFDNDTHPLEPKARHRQFLEIITKGHPRNIDLQEEEVIIEDDVMISANVSVLKGVHIGKGAVIGAGSVVTRSVPAFALIAGNPARIIRMLQL
;
A
#
# COMPACT_ATOMS: atom_id res chain seq x y z
N MET A 1 -11.86 -0.59 1.78
CA MET A 1 -12.01 0.63 2.56
C MET A 1 -10.78 1.52 2.43
N VAL A 2 -10.96 2.81 2.22
CA VAL A 2 -9.88 3.76 1.93
C VAL A 2 -9.82 4.76 3.08
N TYR A 3 -8.71 4.83 3.81
CA TYR A 3 -8.59 5.70 4.97
C TYR A 3 -7.25 6.45 5.02
N PRO A 4 -7.26 7.74 5.33
CA PRO A 4 -6.08 8.33 5.93
C PRO A 4 -5.83 7.67 7.30
N VAL A 5 -4.58 7.50 7.65
CA VAL A 5 -4.21 7.05 9.01
C VAL A 5 -4.65 8.11 10.02
N CYS A 6 -5.26 7.69 11.11
CA CYS A 6 -5.79 8.61 12.13
C CYS A 6 -4.76 9.67 12.54
N ASN A 7 -5.20 10.93 12.52
CA ASN A 7 -4.39 12.11 12.87
C ASN A 7 -3.16 12.40 12.00
N HIS A 8 -3.03 11.75 10.86
CA HIS A 8 -2.05 12.10 9.83
C HIS A 8 -2.71 12.82 8.65
N ASN A 9 -1.96 13.65 7.94
CA ASN A 9 -2.42 14.35 6.75
C ASN A 9 -2.25 13.49 5.49
N GLY A 10 -2.51 12.18 5.61
CA GLY A 10 -2.43 11.25 4.51
C GLY A 10 -3.35 11.62 3.36
N ARG A 11 -2.84 11.45 2.15
CA ARG A 11 -3.58 11.75 0.92
C ARG A 11 -3.71 10.47 0.10
N ILE A 12 -4.90 10.23 -0.43
CA ILE A 12 -5.19 9.11 -1.33
C ILE A 12 -5.87 9.68 -2.56
N SER A 13 -5.28 9.40 -3.72
CA SER A 13 -5.88 9.72 -5.02
C SER A 13 -6.05 8.44 -5.83
N ILE A 14 -7.20 8.29 -6.47
CA ILE A 14 -7.53 7.15 -7.32
C ILE A 14 -8.07 7.70 -8.64
N GLY A 15 -7.48 7.27 -9.74
CA GLY A 15 -7.85 7.68 -11.08
C GLY A 15 -9.19 7.08 -11.55
N ASP A 16 -9.44 7.19 -12.84
CA ASP A 16 -10.70 6.77 -13.46
C ASP A 16 -10.72 5.27 -13.79
N TYR A 17 -11.93 4.70 -13.83
CA TYR A 17 -12.18 3.30 -14.21
C TYR A 17 -11.44 2.27 -13.36
N CYS A 18 -11.23 2.57 -12.07
CA CYS A 18 -10.59 1.67 -11.11
C CYS A 18 -11.59 0.78 -10.39
N TYR A 19 -11.12 -0.37 -9.94
CA TYR A 19 -11.87 -1.29 -9.09
C TYR A 19 -11.06 -1.60 -7.82
N VAL A 20 -11.73 -1.55 -6.67
CA VAL A 20 -11.16 -1.96 -5.38
C VAL A 20 -12.08 -3.01 -4.77
N GLY A 21 -11.58 -4.23 -4.66
CA GLY A 21 -12.34 -5.39 -4.19
C GLY A 21 -12.67 -5.38 -2.70
N ASN A 22 -13.57 -6.28 -2.31
CA ASN A 22 -14.03 -6.39 -0.93
C ASN A 22 -12.90 -6.66 0.05
N ASN A 23 -13.01 -6.09 1.25
CA ASN A 23 -12.03 -6.22 2.35
C ASN A 23 -10.62 -5.75 1.97
N SER A 24 -10.49 -4.89 0.97
CA SER A 24 -9.22 -4.24 0.65
C SER A 24 -9.11 -2.92 1.40
N TYR A 25 -7.92 -2.62 1.91
CA TYR A 25 -7.63 -1.44 2.70
C TYR A 25 -6.51 -0.63 2.06
N ILE A 26 -6.73 0.66 1.93
CA ILE A 26 -5.73 1.63 1.50
C ILE A 26 -5.55 2.62 2.65
N TRP A 27 -4.35 2.64 3.23
CA TRP A 27 -4.03 3.39 4.45
C TRP A 27 -2.91 4.37 4.17
N SER A 28 -3.20 5.65 4.26
CA SER A 28 -2.20 6.68 3.98
C SER A 28 -1.92 7.57 5.19
N ALA A 29 -0.65 7.72 5.49
CA ALA A 29 -0.14 8.75 6.39
C ALA A 29 0.58 9.88 5.61
N LYS A 30 1.01 9.62 4.39
CA LYS A 30 1.70 10.58 3.52
C LYS A 30 0.99 10.76 2.18
N ASN A 31 1.15 9.82 1.27
CA ASN A 31 0.53 9.88 -0.06
C ASN A 31 0.47 8.49 -0.72
N ILE A 32 -0.70 8.10 -1.19
CA ILE A 32 -0.89 6.95 -2.06
C ILE A 32 -1.60 7.44 -3.32
N ALA A 33 -0.90 7.32 -4.46
CA ALA A 33 -1.45 7.72 -5.75
C ALA A 33 -1.67 6.48 -6.62
N ILE A 34 -2.90 6.31 -7.09
CA ILE A 34 -3.34 5.21 -7.96
C ILE A 34 -3.82 5.83 -9.27
N GLY A 35 -3.25 5.38 -10.39
CA GLY A 35 -3.58 5.84 -11.72
C GLY A 35 -4.93 5.35 -12.23
N ASP A 36 -5.10 5.38 -13.55
CA ASP A 36 -6.34 4.98 -14.22
C ASP A 36 -6.37 3.48 -14.52
N ARG A 37 -7.58 2.91 -14.60
CA ARG A 37 -7.83 1.52 -15.01
C ARG A 37 -7.06 0.49 -14.18
N VAL A 38 -6.88 0.80 -12.89
CA VAL A 38 -6.22 -0.09 -11.93
C VAL A 38 -7.23 -1.05 -11.32
N LEU A 39 -6.92 -2.33 -11.31
CA LEU A 39 -7.74 -3.38 -10.70
C LEU A 39 -7.07 -3.88 -9.42
N ILE A 40 -7.70 -3.66 -8.29
CA ILE A 40 -7.27 -4.20 -6.98
C ILE A 40 -8.31 -5.22 -6.54
N SER A 41 -7.92 -6.48 -6.42
CA SER A 41 -8.80 -7.56 -6.00
C SER A 41 -9.15 -7.48 -4.51
N HIS A 42 -9.77 -8.52 -4.00
CA HIS A 42 -10.19 -8.58 -2.59
C HIS A 42 -9.04 -8.88 -1.63
N ASN A 43 -9.22 -8.51 -0.37
CA ASN A 43 -8.27 -8.74 0.74
C ASN A 43 -6.87 -8.17 0.47
N CYS A 44 -6.77 -7.07 -0.24
CA CYS A 44 -5.50 -6.39 -0.46
C CYS A 44 -5.25 -5.32 0.59
N ASN A 45 -3.98 -5.08 0.90
CA ASN A 45 -3.55 -4.03 1.82
C ASN A 45 -2.48 -3.18 1.17
N ILE A 46 -2.69 -1.87 1.14
CA ILE A 46 -1.74 -0.91 0.57
C ILE A 46 -1.48 0.15 1.64
N PHE A 47 -0.23 0.28 2.08
CA PHE A 47 0.15 1.28 3.07
C PHE A 47 1.43 2.01 2.69
N ASP A 48 1.47 3.27 3.05
CA ASP A 48 2.64 4.14 2.89
C ASP A 48 3.39 4.40 4.20
N ASN A 49 3.15 3.57 5.23
CA ASN A 49 3.67 3.78 6.57
C ASN A 49 3.81 2.46 7.33
N ASP A 50 4.49 2.48 8.47
CA ASP A 50 4.69 1.30 9.32
C ASP A 50 3.56 1.05 10.33
N THR A 51 2.50 1.88 10.32
CA THR A 51 1.36 1.84 11.25
C THR A 51 1.73 2.06 12.72
N HIS A 52 2.86 1.57 13.16
CA HIS A 52 3.38 1.69 14.52
C HIS A 52 4.90 1.92 14.49
N PRO A 53 5.46 2.62 15.50
CA PRO A 53 6.91 2.71 15.65
C PRO A 53 7.56 1.33 15.75
N LEU A 54 8.70 1.15 15.08
CA LEU A 54 9.43 -0.11 15.14
C LEU A 54 10.18 -0.28 16.46
N GLU A 55 10.59 0.84 17.11
CA GLU A 55 11.26 0.80 18.42
C GLU A 55 10.26 0.37 19.51
N PRO A 56 10.57 -0.69 20.31
CA PRO A 56 9.60 -1.29 21.23
C PRO A 56 9.01 -0.34 22.27
N LYS A 57 9.83 0.52 22.87
CA LYS A 57 9.35 1.46 23.90
C LYS A 57 8.45 2.55 23.30
N ALA A 58 8.81 3.06 22.11
CA ALA A 58 7.98 4.04 21.38
C ALA A 58 6.65 3.41 20.97
N ARG A 59 6.66 2.18 20.48
CA ARG A 59 5.45 1.44 20.13
C ARG A 59 4.53 1.22 21.32
N HIS A 60 5.09 0.84 22.46
CA HIS A 60 4.29 0.67 23.69
C HIS A 60 3.70 1.99 24.18
N ARG A 61 4.47 3.08 24.16
CA ARG A 61 3.94 4.41 24.50
C ARG A 61 2.80 4.82 23.58
N GLN A 62 2.94 4.60 22.28
CA GLN A 62 1.87 4.87 21.31
C GLN A 62 0.61 4.06 21.66
N PHE A 63 0.76 2.76 21.94
CA PHE A 63 -0.36 1.90 22.30
C PHE A 63 -1.09 2.39 23.56
N LEU A 64 -0.36 2.74 24.61
CA LEU A 64 -0.95 3.30 25.82
C LEU A 64 -1.70 4.60 25.56
N GLU A 65 -1.15 5.46 24.72
CA GLU A 65 -1.80 6.71 24.34
C GLU A 65 -3.09 6.44 23.56
N ILE A 66 -3.07 5.53 22.58
CA ILE A 66 -4.24 5.17 21.79
C ILE A 66 -5.39 4.70 22.67
N ILE A 67 -5.14 3.82 23.65
CA ILE A 67 -6.19 3.26 24.50
C ILE A 67 -6.65 4.18 25.62
N THR A 68 -5.90 5.23 25.95
CA THR A 68 -6.25 6.17 27.03
C THR A 68 -6.73 7.53 26.54
N LYS A 69 -6.17 8.05 25.45
CA LYS A 69 -6.41 9.41 24.96
C LYS A 69 -6.81 9.47 23.49
N GLY A 70 -6.67 8.37 22.75
CA GLY A 70 -6.85 8.31 21.30
C GLY A 70 -5.52 8.39 20.53
N HIS A 71 -5.62 8.33 19.21
CA HIS A 71 -4.44 8.31 18.35
C HIS A 71 -3.59 9.57 18.50
N PRO A 72 -2.27 9.45 18.79
CA PRO A 72 -1.39 10.59 18.92
C PRO A 72 -1.22 11.31 17.57
N ARG A 73 -0.98 12.63 17.65
CA ARG A 73 -0.59 13.45 16.50
C ARG A 73 0.93 13.45 16.37
N ASN A 74 1.42 13.64 15.15
CA ASN A 74 2.84 13.85 14.87
C ASN A 74 3.76 12.70 15.33
N ILE A 75 3.26 11.47 15.27
CA ILE A 75 4.10 10.31 15.48
C ILE A 75 4.78 9.93 14.15
N ASP A 76 6.08 9.64 14.21
CA ASP A 76 6.85 9.20 13.04
C ASP A 76 6.55 7.73 12.75
N LEU A 77 5.89 7.48 11.64
CA LEU A 77 5.56 6.15 11.13
C LEU A 77 6.44 5.76 9.94
N GLN A 78 7.54 6.47 9.73
CA GLN A 78 8.49 6.22 8.62
C GLN A 78 7.77 6.22 7.26
N GLU A 79 6.95 7.23 7.02
CA GLU A 79 6.08 7.31 5.85
C GLU A 79 6.88 7.48 4.56
N GLU A 80 6.59 6.64 3.58
CA GLU A 80 7.12 6.70 2.22
C GLU A 80 5.99 6.49 1.23
N GLU A 81 5.80 7.44 0.31
CA GLU A 81 4.70 7.38 -0.65
C GLU A 81 4.67 6.09 -1.46
N VAL A 82 3.46 5.69 -1.83
CA VAL A 82 3.22 4.57 -2.75
C VAL A 82 2.61 5.13 -4.03
N ILE A 83 3.15 4.71 -5.16
CA ILE A 83 2.65 5.08 -6.49
C ILE A 83 2.30 3.82 -7.25
N ILE A 84 1.07 3.75 -7.77
CA ILE A 84 0.59 2.68 -8.63
C ILE A 84 0.16 3.34 -9.94
N GLU A 85 0.91 3.06 -11.01
CA GLU A 85 0.63 3.65 -12.32
C GLU A 85 -0.59 3.03 -12.99
N ASP A 86 -0.93 3.55 -14.17
CA ASP A 86 -2.09 3.09 -14.94
C ASP A 86 -2.01 1.61 -15.32
N ASP A 87 -3.19 1.02 -15.54
CA ASP A 87 -3.33 -0.32 -16.11
C ASP A 87 -2.72 -1.45 -15.24
N VAL A 88 -2.45 -1.19 -13.96
CA VAL A 88 -1.91 -2.19 -13.03
C VAL A 88 -3.02 -3.13 -12.55
N MET A 89 -2.69 -4.43 -12.46
CA MET A 89 -3.54 -5.43 -11.82
C MET A 89 -2.90 -5.96 -10.55
N ILE A 90 -3.60 -5.84 -9.43
CA ILE A 90 -3.22 -6.39 -8.13
C ILE A 90 -4.19 -7.51 -7.79
N SER A 91 -3.70 -8.74 -7.80
CA SER A 91 -4.50 -9.94 -7.53
C SER A 91 -4.87 -10.04 -6.04
N ALA A 92 -5.65 -11.05 -5.68
CA ALA A 92 -6.16 -11.21 -4.32
C ALA A 92 -5.07 -11.44 -3.27
N ASN A 93 -5.32 -10.98 -2.05
CA ASN A 93 -4.45 -11.18 -0.88
C ASN A 93 -3.05 -10.60 -1.03
N VAL A 94 -2.91 -9.50 -1.74
CA VAL A 94 -1.63 -8.81 -1.94
C VAL A 94 -1.45 -7.72 -0.90
N SER A 95 -0.23 -7.60 -0.37
CA SER A 95 0.20 -6.46 0.43
C SER A 95 1.23 -5.64 -0.33
N VAL A 96 1.01 -4.32 -0.41
CA VAL A 96 1.95 -3.36 -0.99
C VAL A 96 2.48 -2.48 0.13
N LEU A 97 3.79 -2.52 0.34
CA LEU A 97 4.43 -1.81 1.44
C LEU A 97 4.87 -0.40 1.03
N LYS A 98 5.16 0.42 2.02
CA LYS A 98 5.60 1.80 1.85
C LYS A 98 6.78 1.93 0.89
N GLY A 99 6.87 3.05 0.19
CA GLY A 99 7.96 3.37 -0.73
C GLY A 99 7.93 2.64 -2.06
N VAL A 100 6.91 1.80 -2.30
CA VAL A 100 6.81 1.02 -3.54
C VAL A 100 6.22 1.86 -4.66
N HIS A 101 6.86 1.81 -5.83
CA HIS A 101 6.34 2.33 -7.08
C HIS A 101 6.07 1.15 -8.02
N ILE A 102 4.81 0.95 -8.39
CA ILE A 102 4.40 -0.10 -9.33
C ILE A 102 4.20 0.54 -10.70
N GLY A 103 5.05 0.14 -11.64
CA GLY A 103 5.05 0.66 -13.00
C GLY A 103 3.84 0.24 -13.82
N LYS A 104 3.53 1.04 -14.83
CA LYS A 104 2.36 0.88 -15.72
C LYS A 104 2.22 -0.56 -16.23
N GLY A 105 1.00 -1.06 -16.23
CA GLY A 105 0.66 -2.37 -16.80
C GLY A 105 1.27 -3.57 -16.08
N ALA A 106 1.87 -3.38 -14.90
CA ALA A 106 2.39 -4.49 -14.10
C ALA A 106 1.25 -5.35 -13.55
N VAL A 107 1.55 -6.63 -13.34
CA VAL A 107 0.63 -7.61 -12.74
C VAL A 107 1.26 -8.18 -11.48
N ILE A 108 0.54 -8.08 -10.38
CA ILE A 108 0.96 -8.60 -9.08
C ILE A 108 0.19 -9.88 -8.80
N GLY A 109 0.91 -11.01 -8.73
CA GLY A 109 0.33 -12.32 -8.47
C GLY A 109 -0.29 -12.44 -7.08
N ALA A 110 -1.32 -13.28 -6.95
CA ALA A 110 -2.07 -13.47 -5.70
C ALA A 110 -1.15 -13.90 -4.53
N GLY A 111 -1.45 -13.38 -3.34
CA GLY A 111 -0.71 -13.69 -2.12
C GLY A 111 0.66 -13.05 -2.01
N SER A 112 1.01 -12.14 -2.91
CA SER A 112 2.32 -11.50 -2.92
C SER A 112 2.47 -10.42 -1.85
N VAL A 113 3.70 -10.22 -1.38
CA VAL A 113 4.10 -9.07 -0.56
C VAL A 113 5.11 -8.23 -1.35
N VAL A 114 4.66 -7.08 -1.82
CA VAL A 114 5.47 -6.17 -2.65
C VAL A 114 6.28 -5.26 -1.75
N THR A 115 7.58 -5.50 -1.69
CA THR A 115 8.54 -4.80 -0.82
C THR A 115 9.45 -3.85 -1.59
N ARG A 116 9.47 -3.92 -2.92
CA ARG A 116 10.32 -3.13 -3.82
C ARG A 116 9.51 -2.64 -5.01
N SER A 117 9.97 -1.56 -5.62
CA SER A 117 9.37 -1.04 -6.85
C SER A 117 9.40 -2.06 -7.97
N VAL A 118 8.37 -2.00 -8.81
CA VAL A 118 8.06 -2.99 -9.87
C VAL A 118 8.18 -2.31 -11.21
N PRO A 119 8.96 -2.84 -12.15
CA PRO A 119 9.05 -2.29 -13.49
C PRO A 119 7.70 -2.33 -14.22
N ALA A 120 7.49 -1.39 -15.14
CA ALA A 120 6.34 -1.41 -16.03
C ALA A 120 6.25 -2.76 -16.78
N PHE A 121 5.04 -3.27 -16.93
CA PHE A 121 4.75 -4.53 -17.64
C PHE A 121 5.45 -5.78 -17.06
N ALA A 122 5.84 -5.76 -15.80
CA ALA A 122 6.36 -6.94 -15.13
C ALA A 122 5.22 -7.77 -14.51
N LEU A 123 5.33 -9.08 -14.59
CA LEU A 123 4.60 -10.02 -13.74
C LEU A 123 5.48 -10.38 -12.55
N ILE A 124 5.01 -10.06 -11.35
CA ILE A 124 5.71 -10.39 -10.12
C ILE A 124 4.86 -11.28 -9.21
N ALA A 125 5.49 -12.08 -8.38
CA ALA A 125 4.79 -12.90 -7.37
C ALA A 125 5.73 -13.28 -6.22
N GLY A 126 5.13 -13.68 -5.11
CA GLY A 126 5.83 -14.25 -3.95
C GLY A 126 5.90 -13.32 -2.74
N ASN A 127 6.54 -13.83 -1.69
CA ASN A 127 6.81 -13.11 -0.45
C ASN A 127 8.26 -13.34 0.00
N PRO A 128 9.16 -12.36 -0.15
CA PRO A 128 8.96 -11.10 -0.87
C PRO A 128 8.76 -11.32 -2.37
N ALA A 129 7.98 -10.46 -3.01
CA ALA A 129 7.68 -10.59 -4.43
C ALA A 129 8.93 -10.41 -5.31
N ARG A 130 9.00 -11.22 -6.37
CA ARG A 130 10.09 -11.19 -7.35
C ARG A 130 9.53 -11.21 -8.76
N ILE A 131 10.28 -10.71 -9.72
CA ILE A 131 9.91 -10.73 -11.13
C ILE A 131 9.89 -12.18 -11.60
N ILE A 132 8.73 -12.61 -12.11
CA ILE A 132 8.56 -13.92 -12.77
C ILE A 132 8.96 -13.79 -14.24
N ARG A 133 8.44 -12.78 -14.93
CA ARG A 133 8.76 -12.46 -16.32
C ARG A 133 8.26 -11.07 -16.69
N MET A 134 8.72 -10.54 -17.80
CA MET A 134 8.12 -9.37 -18.42
C MET A 134 6.94 -9.80 -19.31
N LEU A 135 5.89 -9.01 -19.31
CA LEU A 135 4.75 -9.24 -20.20
C LEU A 135 5.10 -8.85 -21.62
N GLN A 136 4.75 -9.69 -22.55
CA GLN A 136 4.84 -9.38 -23.98
C GLN A 136 3.48 -8.83 -24.42
N LEU A 137 3.49 -7.65 -24.95
CA LEU A 137 2.31 -6.93 -25.41
C LEU A 137 2.24 -6.88 -26.93
#